data_303468cdf08312320aaedde09d587c49
#
_entry.id   303468cdf08312320aaedde09d587c49
#
_cell.length_a   1.000
_cell.length_b   1.000
_cell.length_c   1.000
_cell.angle_alpha   90.00
_cell.angle_beta   90.00
_cell.angle_gamma   90.00
#
_symmetry.space_group_name_H-M   'P 1'
#
loop_
_entity.id
_entity.type
_entity.pdbx_description
1 polymer ?
#
loop_
_entity_poly.entity_id
_entity_poly.type
_entity_poly.pdbx_seq_one_letter_code
_entity_poly.pdbx_strand_id
1 'polypeptide(L)'
;QEKGMVSVIADRPMRFTCPRIDQAVEQLIEIRRRQLNRIESSFEEIQSSVESSNFEFQEVEAEDNPKFTILKERVRILGRLEKMGNDSKSDLVMILGRFGILPLCRNATITSINDAAKRGVRVRVLAQLDKRTVRFYNDLHESIEVRHSEEMEAQGAVMDQNEVIQYLNSDDNPVGKGKNDADLVIESAQFAENQRNLIETIWEEAIPFDTASKRYTEERIT
;
A
#
# COMPACT_ATOMS: atom_id res chain seq x y z
N GLN A 1 9.21 -12.24 26.96
CA GLN A 1 10.68 -12.38 26.88
C GLN A 1 11.22 -11.94 25.53
N GLU A 2 10.68 -12.38 24.41
CA GLU A 2 11.18 -12.07 23.05
C GLU A 2 11.28 -10.56 22.71
N LYS A 3 10.49 -9.73 23.38
CA LYS A 3 10.49 -8.27 23.14
C LYS A 3 11.25 -7.46 24.19
N GLY A 4 11.97 -8.11 25.10
CA GLY A 4 12.77 -7.42 26.14
C GLY A 4 11.97 -6.68 27.22
N MET A 5 10.63 -6.81 27.21
CA MET A 5 9.76 -6.07 28.13
C MET A 5 9.56 -6.71 29.50
N VAL A 6 10.05 -7.95 29.70
CA VAL A 6 9.91 -8.68 30.95
C VAL A 6 11.19 -9.48 31.22
N SER A 7 11.79 -9.24 32.38
CA SER A 7 12.91 -10.03 32.89
C SER A 7 12.39 -11.04 33.92
N VAL A 8 12.89 -12.28 33.84
CA VAL A 8 12.56 -13.36 34.77
C VAL A 8 13.70 -13.49 35.78
N ILE A 9 13.36 -13.38 37.05
CA ILE A 9 14.27 -13.71 38.14
C ILE A 9 14.02 -15.17 38.49
N ALA A 10 15.03 -16.02 38.33
CA ALA A 10 14.98 -17.45 38.64
C ALA A 10 15.00 -17.68 40.14
N ASP A 11 13.92 -17.30 40.82
CA ASP A 11 13.69 -17.52 42.25
C ASP A 11 12.53 -18.50 42.45
N ARG A 12 12.36 -19.05 43.62
CA ARG A 12 11.21 -19.89 43.96
C ARG A 12 10.33 -19.17 45.00
N PRO A 13 9.12 -18.69 44.60
CA PRO A 13 8.48 -18.78 43.27
C PRO A 13 9.11 -17.83 42.26
N MET A 14 9.02 -18.16 40.95
CA MET A 14 9.52 -17.38 39.83
C MET A 14 8.95 -15.95 39.86
N ARG A 15 9.80 -14.95 39.79
CA ARG A 15 9.40 -13.54 39.81
C ARG A 15 9.64 -12.87 38.46
N PHE A 16 8.72 -12.03 38.08
CA PHE A 16 8.81 -11.26 36.84
C PHE A 16 9.03 -9.80 37.21
N THR A 17 10.01 -9.16 36.61
CA THR A 17 10.22 -7.71 36.71
C THR A 17 9.98 -7.06 35.37
N CYS A 18 9.27 -5.95 35.37
CA CYS A 18 9.08 -5.11 34.20
C CYS A 18 9.93 -3.86 34.35
N PRO A 19 10.78 -3.49 33.36
CA PRO A 19 11.45 -2.21 33.37
C PRO A 19 10.43 -1.08 33.30
N ARG A 20 10.83 0.14 33.64
CA ARG A 20 9.98 1.32 33.43
C ARG A 20 9.64 1.44 31.96
N ILE A 21 8.43 1.95 31.67
CA ILE A 21 7.90 2.03 30.30
C ILE A 21 8.85 2.81 29.38
N ASP A 22 9.41 3.92 29.87
CA ASP A 22 10.40 4.74 29.15
C ASP A 22 11.64 3.91 28.74
N GLN A 23 12.21 3.17 29.67
CA GLN A 23 13.38 2.29 29.43
C GLN A 23 13.03 1.12 28.47
N ALA A 24 11.84 0.54 28.61
CA ALA A 24 11.39 -0.52 27.74
C ALA A 24 11.22 -0.04 26.28
N VAL A 25 10.70 1.18 26.11
CA VAL A 25 10.54 1.81 24.79
C VAL A 25 11.90 2.14 24.17
N GLU A 26 12.83 2.72 24.95
CA GLU A 26 14.18 3.02 24.49
C GLU A 26 14.93 1.75 24.03
N GLN A 27 14.84 0.67 24.81
CA GLN A 27 15.43 -0.62 24.43
C GLN A 27 14.83 -1.17 23.14
N LEU A 28 13.52 -1.04 22.95
CA LEU A 28 12.84 -1.49 21.73
C LEU A 28 13.30 -0.70 20.50
N ILE A 29 13.43 0.62 20.64
CA ILE A 29 13.94 1.51 19.59
C ILE A 29 15.39 1.11 19.23
N GLU A 30 16.22 0.89 20.24
CA GLU A 30 17.62 0.51 20.03
C GLU A 30 17.76 -0.86 19.33
N ILE A 31 16.94 -1.84 19.69
CA ILE A 31 16.89 -3.13 19.00
C ILE A 31 16.49 -2.94 17.53
N ARG A 32 15.52 -2.08 17.24
CA ARG A 32 15.09 -1.79 15.86
C ARG A 32 16.15 -1.07 15.06
N ARG A 33 16.85 -0.10 15.65
CA ARG A 33 17.98 0.58 15.01
C ARG A 33 19.09 -0.42 14.64
N ARG A 34 19.45 -1.32 15.56
CA ARG A 34 20.46 -2.36 15.26
C ARG A 34 20.02 -3.31 14.15
N GLN A 35 18.73 -3.63 14.08
CA GLN A 35 18.20 -4.43 12.97
C GLN A 35 18.30 -3.71 11.63
N LEU A 36 17.95 -2.41 11.59
CA LEU A 36 18.08 -1.59 10.39
C LEU A 36 19.56 -1.48 9.95
N ASN A 37 20.46 -1.13 10.85
CA ASN A 37 21.90 -1.01 10.53
C ASN A 37 22.47 -2.31 9.98
N ARG A 38 22.02 -3.46 10.47
CA ARG A 38 22.45 -4.76 9.90
C ARG A 38 21.98 -4.96 8.47
N ILE A 39 20.74 -4.55 8.17
CA ILE A 39 20.18 -4.62 6.82
C ILE A 39 20.97 -3.69 5.90
N GLU A 40 21.24 -2.45 6.33
CA GLU A 40 22.05 -1.48 5.59
C GLU A 40 23.45 -2.00 5.29
N SER A 41 24.15 -2.53 6.30
CA SER A 41 25.47 -3.12 6.10
C SER A 41 25.46 -4.33 5.14
N SER A 42 24.44 -5.18 5.25
CA SER A 42 24.30 -6.32 4.31
C SER A 42 23.99 -5.84 2.89
N PHE A 43 23.26 -4.75 2.74
CA PHE A 43 23.00 -4.14 1.43
C PHE A 43 24.28 -3.58 0.80
N GLU A 44 25.10 -2.86 1.59
CA GLU A 44 26.40 -2.34 1.14
C GLU A 44 27.37 -3.48 0.73
N GLU A 45 27.39 -4.60 1.48
CA GLU A 45 28.18 -5.78 1.13
C GLU A 45 27.71 -6.42 -0.19
N ILE A 46 26.39 -6.53 -0.40
CA ILE A 46 25.83 -7.05 -1.64
C ILE A 46 26.15 -6.11 -2.80
N GLN A 47 25.97 -4.81 -2.62
CA GLN A 47 26.24 -3.80 -3.64
C GLN A 47 27.71 -3.84 -4.06
N SER A 48 28.64 -3.85 -3.11
CA SER A 48 30.07 -3.95 -3.40
C SER A 48 30.46 -5.27 -4.08
N SER A 49 29.79 -6.37 -3.74
CA SER A 49 29.97 -7.68 -4.37
C SER A 49 29.48 -7.69 -5.83
N VAL A 50 28.36 -7.04 -6.10
CA VAL A 50 27.81 -6.89 -7.45
C VAL A 50 28.70 -6.01 -8.31
N GLU A 51 29.15 -4.86 -7.78
CA GLU A 51 30.08 -3.94 -8.47
C GLU A 51 31.44 -4.59 -8.78
N SER A 52 31.95 -5.45 -7.88
CA SER A 52 33.22 -6.15 -8.06
C SER A 52 33.13 -7.36 -9.00
N SER A 53 31.94 -7.89 -9.23
CA SER A 53 31.75 -9.14 -10.00
C SER A 53 31.65 -8.95 -11.51
N ASN A 54 31.90 -7.78 -12.09
CA ASN A 54 31.75 -7.51 -13.53
C ASN A 54 30.47 -8.11 -14.12
N PHE A 55 29.38 -8.14 -13.35
CA PHE A 55 28.06 -8.35 -13.93
C PHE A 55 27.76 -7.08 -14.74
N GLU A 56 28.08 -7.11 -16.03
CA GLU A 56 27.38 -6.26 -16.97
C GLU A 56 25.91 -6.63 -16.84
N PHE A 57 25.17 -5.81 -16.08
CA PHE A 57 23.75 -5.74 -16.30
C PHE A 57 23.64 -5.26 -17.76
N GLN A 58 23.54 -6.18 -18.71
CA GLN A 58 22.94 -5.82 -19.95
C GLN A 58 21.56 -5.30 -19.57
N GLU A 59 21.40 -4.00 -19.58
CA GLU A 59 20.09 -3.43 -19.86
C GLU A 59 19.67 -4.12 -21.16
N VAL A 60 18.92 -5.20 -21.02
CA VAL A 60 18.15 -5.74 -22.12
C VAL A 60 17.26 -4.57 -22.47
N GLU A 61 17.65 -3.84 -23.53
CA GLU A 61 16.79 -2.83 -24.13
C GLU A 61 15.43 -3.46 -24.13
N ALA A 62 14.49 -2.79 -23.47
CA ALA A 62 13.17 -3.34 -23.27
C ALA A 62 12.56 -3.59 -24.64
N GLU A 63 12.75 -4.80 -25.16
CA GLU A 63 11.81 -5.34 -26.12
C GLU A 63 10.45 -5.13 -25.44
N ASP A 64 9.47 -4.70 -26.19
CA ASP A 64 8.09 -4.34 -25.83
C ASP A 64 7.31 -5.49 -25.15
N ASN A 65 8.04 -6.35 -24.42
CA ASN A 65 7.53 -7.55 -23.78
C ASN A 65 6.98 -7.21 -22.39
N PRO A 66 5.71 -7.51 -22.15
CA PRO A 66 5.10 -7.31 -20.84
C PRO A 66 5.86 -8.06 -19.75
N LYS A 67 6.14 -7.36 -18.63
CA LYS A 67 6.72 -7.99 -17.43
C LYS A 67 5.62 -8.29 -16.43
N PHE A 68 5.65 -9.48 -15.86
CA PHE A 68 4.68 -9.94 -14.88
C PHE A 68 5.38 -10.32 -13.57
N THR A 69 4.89 -9.79 -12.45
CA THR A 69 5.40 -10.10 -11.12
C THR A 69 4.26 -10.41 -10.17
N ILE A 70 4.32 -11.53 -9.46
CA ILE A 70 3.34 -11.85 -8.43
C ILE A 70 3.90 -11.38 -7.08
N LEU A 71 3.19 -10.46 -6.45
CA LEU A 71 3.44 -10.05 -5.07
C LEU A 71 2.57 -10.86 -4.12
N LYS A 72 3.15 -11.32 -3.03
CA LYS A 72 2.43 -12.00 -1.94
C LYS A 72 2.64 -11.21 -0.66
N GLU A 73 1.63 -11.27 0.22
CA GLU A 73 1.55 -10.56 1.50
C GLU A 73 1.28 -9.05 1.34
N ARG A 74 0.30 -8.58 2.09
CA ARG A 74 -0.18 -7.17 2.08
C ARG A 74 0.94 -6.14 2.19
N VAL A 75 1.95 -6.40 3.03
CA VAL A 75 3.04 -5.45 3.24
C VAL A 75 3.83 -5.17 1.96
N ARG A 76 4.04 -6.18 1.10
CA ARG A 76 4.75 -6.01 -0.18
C ARG A 76 3.87 -5.29 -1.20
N ILE A 77 2.59 -5.62 -1.22
CA ILE A 77 1.60 -4.97 -2.08
C ILE A 77 1.51 -3.48 -1.75
N LEU A 78 1.37 -3.14 -0.47
CA LEU A 78 1.34 -1.75 -0.02
C LEU A 78 2.65 -1.02 -0.31
N GLY A 79 3.80 -1.67 -0.16
CA GLY A 79 5.09 -1.11 -0.55
C GLY A 79 5.19 -0.83 -2.06
N ARG A 80 4.58 -1.68 -2.92
CA ARG A 80 4.51 -1.40 -4.36
C ARG A 80 3.57 -0.23 -4.68
N LEU A 81 2.40 -0.17 -4.03
CA LEU A 81 1.48 0.97 -4.16
C LEU A 81 2.12 2.29 -3.66
N GLU A 82 2.87 2.24 -2.56
CA GLU A 82 3.64 3.39 -2.07
C GLU A 82 4.67 3.85 -3.11
N LYS A 83 5.40 2.91 -3.72
CA LYS A 83 6.32 3.21 -4.82
C LYS A 83 5.59 3.83 -6.01
N MET A 84 4.44 3.28 -6.44
CA MET A 84 3.64 3.87 -7.51
C MET A 84 3.23 5.31 -7.17
N GLY A 85 2.80 5.59 -5.94
CA GLY A 85 2.51 6.95 -5.48
C GLY A 85 3.71 7.88 -5.59
N ASN A 86 4.91 7.40 -5.22
CA ASN A 86 6.14 8.20 -5.28
C ASN A 86 6.63 8.45 -6.72
N ASP A 87 6.53 7.44 -7.59
CA ASP A 87 7.10 7.44 -8.94
C ASP A 87 6.14 8.01 -10.00
N SER A 88 4.83 8.08 -9.71
CA SER A 88 3.81 8.60 -10.64
C SER A 88 4.11 10.03 -11.08
N LYS A 89 3.96 10.30 -12.38
CA LYS A 89 4.30 11.56 -13.02
C LYS A 89 3.11 12.32 -13.56
N SER A 90 2.10 11.62 -14.05
CA SER A 90 0.95 12.22 -14.73
C SER A 90 -0.40 11.79 -14.17
N ASP A 91 -0.58 10.47 -13.95
CA ASP A 91 -1.89 9.93 -13.60
C ASP A 91 -1.76 8.68 -12.74
N LEU A 92 -2.56 8.59 -11.69
CA LEU A 92 -2.67 7.42 -10.82
C LEU A 92 -4.16 7.13 -10.58
N VAL A 93 -4.62 5.99 -11.04
CA VAL A 93 -6.00 5.54 -10.79
C VAL A 93 -5.98 4.36 -9.85
N MET A 94 -6.74 4.44 -8.78
CA MET A 94 -6.90 3.37 -7.80
C MET A 94 -8.32 2.85 -7.81
N ILE A 95 -8.46 1.54 -7.73
CA ILE A 95 -9.75 0.85 -7.59
C ILE A 95 -9.76 0.19 -6.22
N LEU A 96 -10.66 0.64 -5.36
CA LEU A 96 -10.74 0.20 -3.97
C LEU A 96 -12.09 -0.47 -3.72
N GLY A 97 -12.06 -1.75 -3.41
CA GLY A 97 -13.22 -2.44 -2.88
C GLY A 97 -13.65 -1.85 -1.51
N ARG A 98 -14.75 -2.36 -0.98
CA ARG A 98 -15.44 -1.87 0.23
C ARG A 98 -14.53 -1.49 1.41
N PHE A 99 -13.43 -2.20 1.61
CA PHE A 99 -12.48 -1.98 2.71
C PHE A 99 -11.09 -1.58 2.26
N GLY A 100 -10.85 -1.40 0.97
CA GLY A 100 -9.54 -1.14 0.39
C GLY A 100 -8.83 0.12 0.91
N ILE A 101 -9.59 1.12 1.36
CA ILE A 101 -9.02 2.34 1.96
C ILE A 101 -8.33 2.07 3.32
N LEU A 102 -8.77 1.07 4.10
CA LEU A 102 -8.27 0.84 5.45
C LEU A 102 -6.79 0.47 5.52
N PRO A 103 -6.27 -0.47 4.71
CA PRO A 103 -4.84 -0.76 4.70
C PRO A 103 -4.00 0.43 4.23
N LEU A 104 -4.50 1.27 3.32
CA LEU A 104 -3.79 2.47 2.84
C LEU A 104 -3.62 3.49 3.97
N CYS A 105 -4.69 3.82 4.72
CA CYS A 105 -4.66 4.78 5.82
C CYS A 105 -3.81 4.32 7.02
N ARG A 106 -3.51 3.03 7.14
CA ARG A 106 -2.70 2.48 8.23
C ARG A 106 -1.21 2.39 7.92
N ASN A 107 -0.82 2.74 6.71
CA ASN A 107 0.54 2.65 6.21
C ASN A 107 0.97 3.97 5.55
N ALA A 108 2.23 4.09 5.22
CA ALA A 108 2.78 5.24 4.50
C ALA A 108 2.21 5.42 3.09
N THR A 109 1.51 4.41 2.57
CA THR A 109 0.90 4.42 1.23
C THR A 109 -0.06 5.60 1.04
N ILE A 110 -0.89 5.94 2.05
CA ILE A 110 -1.79 7.10 1.96
C ILE A 110 -1.01 8.41 1.79
N THR A 111 0.13 8.52 2.46
CA THR A 111 1.00 9.71 2.38
C THR A 111 1.60 9.85 0.99
N SER A 112 2.14 8.77 0.41
CA SER A 112 2.72 8.79 -0.94
C SER A 112 1.69 9.15 -2.02
N ILE A 113 0.45 8.66 -1.88
CA ILE A 113 -0.68 8.99 -2.76
C ILE A 113 -1.04 10.48 -2.65
N ASN A 114 -1.16 11.00 -1.42
CA ASN A 114 -1.42 12.42 -1.18
C ASN A 114 -0.29 13.31 -1.71
N ASP A 115 0.94 12.89 -1.55
CA ASP A 115 2.10 13.63 -2.04
C ASP A 115 2.18 13.60 -3.58
N ALA A 116 1.75 12.51 -4.24
CA ALA A 116 1.56 12.49 -5.69
C ALA A 116 0.57 13.56 -6.13
N ALA A 117 -0.59 13.65 -5.48
CA ALA A 117 -1.60 14.66 -5.77
C ALA A 117 -1.06 16.10 -5.57
N LYS A 118 -0.31 16.34 -4.49
CA LYS A 118 0.36 17.64 -4.24
C LYS A 118 1.40 18.00 -5.30
N ARG A 119 2.06 17.01 -5.91
CA ARG A 119 2.98 17.21 -7.02
C ARG A 119 2.28 17.53 -8.34
N GLY A 120 0.95 17.49 -8.38
CA GLY A 120 0.15 17.75 -9.58
C GLY A 120 -0.17 16.51 -10.41
N VAL A 121 0.10 15.31 -9.88
CA VAL A 121 -0.36 14.06 -10.50
C VAL A 121 -1.89 14.00 -10.39
N ARG A 122 -2.55 13.64 -11.49
CA ARG A 122 -4.01 13.42 -11.49
C ARG A 122 -4.32 12.11 -10.77
N VAL A 123 -4.67 12.19 -9.50
CA VAL A 123 -5.03 11.01 -8.72
C VAL A 123 -6.55 10.84 -8.69
N ARG A 124 -7.03 9.64 -9.04
CA ARG A 124 -8.44 9.27 -9.04
C ARG A 124 -8.66 7.99 -8.27
N VAL A 125 -9.74 7.93 -7.51
CA VAL A 125 -10.11 6.75 -6.73
C VAL A 125 -11.53 6.34 -7.07
N LEU A 126 -11.68 5.16 -7.67
CA LEU A 126 -12.96 4.50 -7.86
C LEU A 126 -13.18 3.53 -6.69
N ALA A 127 -14.19 3.75 -5.88
CA ALA A 127 -14.37 3.04 -4.63
C ALA A 127 -15.78 2.48 -4.46
N GLN A 128 -15.86 1.32 -3.82
CA GLN A 128 -17.11 0.86 -3.24
C GLN A 128 -17.22 1.42 -1.81
N LEU A 129 -17.96 2.51 -1.64
CA LEU A 129 -18.13 3.14 -0.32
C LEU A 129 -18.97 2.26 0.62
N ASP A 130 -18.64 2.32 1.92
CA ASP A 130 -19.36 1.64 2.99
C ASP A 130 -19.44 2.57 4.22
N LYS A 131 -20.51 2.51 4.98
CA LYS A 131 -20.72 3.35 6.19
C LYS A 131 -19.59 3.27 7.21
N ARG A 132 -18.82 2.16 7.24
CA ARG A 132 -17.69 1.98 8.16
C ARG A 132 -16.40 2.60 7.63
N THR A 133 -16.30 2.79 6.32
CA THR A 133 -15.06 3.20 5.65
C THR A 133 -15.12 4.59 5.04
N VAL A 134 -16.30 5.13 4.75
CA VAL A 134 -16.50 6.42 4.07
C VAL A 134 -15.71 7.57 4.73
N ARG A 135 -15.61 7.60 6.05
CA ARG A 135 -14.87 8.64 6.78
C ARG A 135 -13.37 8.70 6.49
N PHE A 136 -12.78 7.57 6.09
CA PHE A 136 -11.34 7.49 5.81
C PHE A 136 -10.94 8.12 4.48
N TYR A 137 -11.90 8.34 3.58
CA TYR A 137 -11.66 9.07 2.34
C TYR A 137 -11.43 10.57 2.58
N ASN A 138 -11.77 11.10 3.76
CA ASN A 138 -11.43 12.46 4.16
C ASN A 138 -9.94 12.64 4.47
N ASP A 139 -9.18 11.55 4.61
CA ASP A 139 -7.73 11.59 4.79
C ASP A 139 -6.98 11.76 3.45
N LEU A 140 -7.71 11.68 2.33
CA LEU A 140 -7.16 11.94 0.99
C LEU A 140 -7.03 13.45 0.75
N HIS A 141 -6.03 13.83 -0.03
CA HIS A 141 -5.82 15.22 -0.43
C HIS A 141 -7.00 15.75 -1.25
N GLU A 142 -7.38 17.00 -1.07
CA GLU A 142 -8.55 17.63 -1.69
C GLU A 142 -8.59 17.60 -3.23
N SER A 143 -7.43 17.51 -3.87
CA SER A 143 -7.33 17.39 -5.33
C SER A 143 -7.55 15.97 -5.85
N ILE A 144 -7.70 14.98 -4.96
CA ILE A 144 -7.98 13.59 -5.36
C ILE A 144 -9.46 13.43 -5.64
N GLU A 145 -9.79 13.07 -6.88
CA GLU A 145 -11.16 12.80 -7.26
C GLU A 145 -11.58 11.40 -6.78
N VAL A 146 -12.65 11.33 -6.00
CA VAL A 146 -13.21 10.05 -5.53
C VAL A 146 -14.61 9.87 -6.12
N ARG A 147 -14.89 8.70 -6.70
CA ARG A 147 -16.22 8.30 -7.14
C ARG A 147 -16.61 6.95 -6.59
N HIS A 148 -17.89 6.75 -6.42
CA HIS A 148 -18.50 5.53 -5.90
C HIS A 148 -19.12 4.68 -7.01
N SER A 149 -18.83 3.38 -7.01
CA SER A 149 -19.53 2.39 -7.82
C SER A 149 -19.91 1.19 -6.95
N GLU A 150 -21.17 0.79 -7.01
CA GLU A 150 -21.69 -0.40 -6.29
C GLU A 150 -21.19 -1.72 -6.92
N GLU A 151 -20.99 -1.71 -8.23
CA GLU A 151 -20.71 -2.90 -9.03
C GLU A 151 -19.22 -3.26 -9.07
N MET A 152 -18.36 -2.44 -8.43
CA MET A 152 -16.93 -2.62 -8.50
C MET A 152 -16.41 -3.58 -7.42
N GLU A 153 -16.28 -4.84 -7.76
CA GLU A 153 -15.64 -5.85 -6.91
C GLU A 153 -14.11 -5.94 -7.13
N ALA A 154 -13.64 -5.48 -8.28
CA ALA A 154 -12.21 -5.47 -8.59
C ALA A 154 -11.44 -4.50 -7.69
N GLN A 155 -10.17 -4.82 -7.41
CA GLN A 155 -9.24 -3.93 -6.72
C GLN A 155 -7.94 -3.88 -7.51
N GLY A 156 -7.30 -2.72 -7.51
CA GLY A 156 -6.05 -2.54 -8.23
C GLY A 156 -5.64 -1.09 -8.36
N ALA A 157 -4.61 -0.86 -9.17
CA ALA A 157 -4.15 0.49 -9.50
C ALA A 157 -3.55 0.50 -10.90
N VAL A 158 -3.65 1.65 -11.57
CA VAL A 158 -2.98 1.93 -12.85
C VAL A 158 -2.17 3.20 -12.68
N MET A 159 -0.88 3.13 -12.96
CA MET A 159 0.04 4.27 -12.87
C MET A 159 0.52 4.66 -14.25
N ASP A 160 0.34 5.92 -14.57
CA ASP A 160 0.72 6.52 -15.84
C ASP A 160 0.18 5.68 -17.03
N GLN A 161 1.02 5.32 -17.97
CA GLN A 161 0.67 4.43 -19.08
C GLN A 161 1.54 3.18 -19.10
N ASN A 162 2.00 2.71 -17.94
CA ASN A 162 3.04 1.70 -17.91
C ASN A 162 2.81 0.55 -16.93
N GLU A 163 2.20 0.80 -15.79
CA GLU A 163 2.13 -0.19 -14.72
C GLU A 163 0.71 -0.38 -14.21
N VAL A 164 0.34 -1.64 -14.01
CA VAL A 164 -0.94 -2.05 -13.43
C VAL A 164 -0.69 -3.00 -12.27
N ILE A 165 -1.38 -2.77 -11.16
CA ILE A 165 -1.53 -3.76 -10.09
C ILE A 165 -2.97 -4.28 -10.14
N GLN A 166 -3.11 -5.60 -10.21
CA GLN A 166 -4.40 -6.28 -10.17
C GLN A 166 -4.43 -7.23 -8.97
N TYR A 167 -5.38 -7.04 -8.07
CA TYR A 167 -5.59 -7.97 -6.96
C TYR A 167 -6.07 -9.33 -7.48
N LEU A 168 -5.42 -10.39 -7.04
CA LEU A 168 -5.77 -11.77 -7.34
C LEU A 168 -6.51 -12.42 -6.18
N ASN A 169 -6.08 -12.15 -4.97
CA ASN A 169 -6.66 -12.67 -3.75
C ASN A 169 -6.45 -11.69 -2.59
N SER A 170 -7.48 -11.47 -1.78
CA SER A 170 -7.38 -10.67 -0.57
C SER A 170 -7.89 -11.44 0.65
N ASP A 171 -7.22 -11.23 1.78
CA ASP A 171 -7.63 -11.79 3.07
C ASP A 171 -8.93 -11.09 3.53
N ASP A 172 -9.89 -11.85 4.05
CA ASP A 172 -11.18 -11.34 4.55
C ASP A 172 -11.01 -10.28 5.66
N ASN A 173 -9.87 -10.28 6.34
CA ASN A 173 -9.56 -9.28 7.36
C ASN A 173 -8.78 -8.10 6.76
N PRO A 174 -9.43 -6.97 6.45
CA PRO A 174 -8.79 -5.82 5.79
C PRO A 174 -7.76 -5.11 6.69
N VAL A 175 -7.77 -5.37 7.98
CA VAL A 175 -6.86 -4.77 8.96
C VAL A 175 -5.82 -5.75 9.50
N GLY A 176 -5.88 -7.00 9.07
CA GLY A 176 -4.94 -8.07 9.42
C GLY A 176 -3.62 -7.97 8.66
N LYS A 177 -2.76 -8.95 8.86
CA LYS A 177 -1.44 -9.01 8.19
C LYS A 177 -1.53 -9.32 6.69
N GLY A 178 -2.69 -9.79 6.20
CA GLY A 178 -2.91 -10.12 4.79
C GLY A 178 -1.88 -11.11 4.24
N LYS A 179 -1.61 -12.20 4.97
CA LYS A 179 -0.62 -13.20 4.54
C LYS A 179 -1.01 -13.93 3.25
N ASN A 180 -2.31 -14.00 2.99
CA ASN A 180 -2.86 -14.65 1.80
C ASN A 180 -3.15 -13.65 0.67
N ASP A 181 -2.90 -12.36 0.89
CA ASP A 181 -3.03 -11.37 -0.16
C ASP A 181 -2.04 -11.67 -1.29
N ALA A 182 -2.51 -11.57 -2.50
CA ALA A 182 -1.71 -11.78 -3.71
C ALA A 182 -2.17 -10.86 -4.82
N ASP A 183 -1.21 -10.20 -5.46
CA ASP A 183 -1.43 -9.26 -6.55
C ASP A 183 -0.56 -9.62 -7.74
N LEU A 184 -1.03 -9.30 -8.92
CA LEU A 184 -0.27 -9.33 -10.16
C LEU A 184 0.14 -7.90 -10.52
N VAL A 185 1.44 -7.68 -10.63
CA VAL A 185 2.02 -6.44 -11.19
C VAL A 185 2.34 -6.69 -12.65
N ILE A 186 1.88 -5.82 -13.52
CA ILE A 186 2.05 -5.89 -14.97
C ILE A 186 2.70 -4.59 -15.42
N GLU A 187 3.89 -4.68 -15.97
CA GLU A 187 4.57 -3.57 -16.61
C GLU A 187 4.38 -3.73 -18.13
N SER A 188 3.41 -3.00 -18.69
CA SER A 188 3.05 -3.01 -20.10
C SER A 188 2.20 -1.80 -20.42
N ALA A 189 2.68 -0.97 -21.36
CA ALA A 189 1.95 0.21 -21.81
C ALA A 189 0.59 -0.16 -22.41
N GLN A 190 0.55 -1.17 -23.28
CA GLN A 190 -0.69 -1.61 -23.92
C GLN A 190 -1.70 -2.14 -22.93
N PHE A 191 -1.25 -2.89 -21.90
CA PHE A 191 -2.14 -3.41 -20.88
C PHE A 191 -2.67 -2.29 -19.98
N ALA A 192 -1.82 -1.33 -19.60
CA ALA A 192 -2.21 -0.18 -18.80
C ALA A 192 -3.24 0.69 -19.53
N GLU A 193 -3.06 0.93 -20.83
CA GLU A 193 -4.04 1.63 -21.67
C GLU A 193 -5.38 0.91 -21.71
N ASN A 194 -5.37 -0.41 -21.95
CA ASN A 194 -6.61 -1.20 -21.97
C ASN A 194 -7.33 -1.17 -20.64
N GLN A 195 -6.63 -1.30 -19.50
CA GLN A 195 -7.22 -1.21 -18.17
C GLN A 195 -7.80 0.18 -17.91
N ARG A 196 -7.09 1.22 -18.31
CA ARG A 196 -7.57 2.60 -18.18
C ARG A 196 -8.87 2.82 -18.93
N ASN A 197 -8.98 2.35 -20.17
CA ASN A 197 -10.21 2.48 -20.97
C ASN A 197 -11.40 1.77 -20.32
N LEU A 198 -11.18 0.60 -19.72
CA LEU A 198 -12.22 -0.09 -18.95
C LEU A 198 -12.63 0.70 -17.70
N ILE A 199 -11.67 1.24 -16.97
CA ILE A 199 -11.92 2.04 -15.78
C ILE A 199 -12.70 3.32 -16.16
N GLU A 200 -12.34 3.98 -17.27
CA GLU A 200 -12.99 5.21 -17.71
C GLU A 200 -14.49 4.99 -17.96
N THR A 201 -14.87 3.87 -18.56
CA THR A 201 -16.29 3.51 -18.78
C THR A 201 -17.07 3.45 -17.45
N ILE A 202 -16.45 2.84 -16.41
CA ILE A 202 -17.10 2.75 -15.10
C ILE A 202 -17.05 4.12 -14.38
N TRP A 203 -15.97 4.87 -14.58
CA TRP A 203 -15.79 6.19 -13.99
C TRP A 203 -16.87 7.18 -14.43
N GLU A 204 -17.27 7.16 -15.70
CA GLU A 204 -18.33 8.04 -16.22
C GLU A 204 -19.68 7.81 -15.56
N GLU A 205 -20.00 6.56 -15.24
CA GLU A 205 -21.24 6.16 -14.58
C GLU A 205 -21.19 6.28 -13.04
N ALA A 206 -19.98 6.39 -12.47
CA ALA A 206 -19.76 6.39 -11.02
C ALA A 206 -20.24 7.70 -10.37
N ILE A 207 -20.78 7.57 -9.16
CA ILE A 207 -21.38 8.67 -8.40
C ILE A 207 -20.27 9.47 -7.69
N PRO A 208 -20.19 10.81 -7.82
CA PRO A 208 -19.24 11.63 -7.07
C PRO A 208 -19.34 11.43 -5.56
N PHE A 209 -18.19 11.49 -4.88
CA PHE A 209 -18.06 11.22 -3.43
C PHE A 209 -19.03 12.04 -2.59
N ASP A 210 -19.15 13.36 -2.85
CA ASP A 210 -20.01 14.26 -2.09
C ASP A 210 -21.49 13.87 -2.15
N THR A 211 -21.91 13.26 -3.25
CA THR A 211 -23.27 12.76 -3.42
C THR A 211 -23.47 11.41 -2.78
N ALA A 212 -22.53 10.50 -2.99
CA ALA A 212 -22.62 9.13 -2.48
C ALA A 212 -22.45 9.08 -0.95
N SER A 213 -21.52 9.85 -0.38
CA SER A 213 -21.22 9.86 1.06
C SER A 213 -22.41 10.30 1.93
N LYS A 214 -23.30 11.15 1.41
CA LYS A 214 -24.52 11.58 2.12
C LYS A 214 -25.41 10.41 2.50
N ARG A 215 -25.50 9.38 1.65
CA ARG A 215 -26.30 8.18 1.93
C ARG A 215 -25.84 7.45 3.20
N TYR A 216 -24.56 7.54 3.54
CA TYR A 216 -23.94 6.86 4.69
C TYR A 216 -23.84 7.74 5.94
N THR A 217 -24.10 9.05 5.83
CA THR A 217 -24.08 10.01 6.93
C THR A 217 -25.47 10.26 7.52
N GLU A 218 -26.52 10.21 6.71
CA GLU A 218 -27.91 10.49 7.12
C GLU A 218 -28.54 9.38 7.97
N GLU A 219 -28.08 8.14 7.86
CA GLU A 219 -28.55 7.01 8.70
C GLU A 219 -28.13 7.10 10.19
N ARG A 220 -27.42 8.15 10.61
CA ARG A 220 -27.03 8.36 12.02
C ARG A 220 -28.07 9.12 12.85
N ILE A 221 -29.17 9.58 12.28
CA ILE A 221 -30.16 10.47 12.94
C ILE A 221 -31.48 9.74 13.22
N THR A 222 -31.59 8.46 12.92
CA THR A 222 -32.71 7.60 13.31
C THR A 222 -32.24 6.52 14.27
#